data_16f58eecfa28f069a817a32750949b3e
#
_entry.id   16f58eecfa28f069a817a32750949b3e
#
_cell.length_a   1.000
_cell.length_b   1.000
_cell.length_c   1.000
_cell.angle_alpha   90.00
_cell.angle_beta   90.00
_cell.angle_gamma   90.00
#
_symmetry.space_group_name_H-M   'P 1'
#
loop_
_entity.id
_entity.type
_entity.pdbx_description
1 polymer ?
#
loop_
_entity_poly.entity_id
_entity_poly.type
_entity_poly.pdbx_seq_one_letter_code
_entity_poly.pdbx_strand_id
1 'polypeptide(L)'
;MVWGQGDGSGLCAINSAVGRIGSLACWEHYNPLARFALMADGEQIHAAMFPGSLVGQVFADQISATIQHHALESGCFVVNATAWLTPEQQQQIMQDTGCEIGPISGGCFTAIVSPEGKFLAAPLTEGEGYVIADLDFSLIDKRKRMMDSVGHYSRPELLSLLIDRRKTQVLHEFSETQSTTQEKISNFTTPTEAPLSKV
;
A
#
# COMPACT_ATOMS: atom_id res chain seq x y z
N MET A 1 14.11 -17.37 -3.05
CA MET A 1 13.02 -16.38 -2.87
C MET A 1 11.78 -16.93 -3.54
N VAL A 2 10.66 -16.98 -2.83
CA VAL A 2 9.40 -17.58 -3.33
C VAL A 2 8.51 -16.52 -4.02
N TRP A 3 8.68 -15.25 -3.65
CA TRP A 3 7.87 -14.14 -4.15
C TRP A 3 8.47 -13.53 -5.41
N GLY A 4 7.64 -13.36 -6.44
CA GLY A 4 8.00 -12.58 -7.61
C GLY A 4 7.87 -11.07 -7.37
N GLN A 5 8.60 -10.27 -8.13
CA GLN A 5 8.42 -8.82 -8.18
C GLN A 5 7.24 -8.50 -9.11
N GLY A 6 6.30 -7.69 -8.64
CA GLY A 6 5.25 -7.11 -9.47
C GLY A 6 5.79 -5.98 -10.35
N ASP A 7 5.02 -5.60 -11.36
CA ASP A 7 5.27 -4.39 -12.14
C ASP A 7 4.28 -3.28 -11.78
N GLY A 8 4.49 -2.08 -12.32
CA GLY A 8 3.66 -0.92 -12.00
C GLY A 8 2.22 -1.01 -12.53
N SER A 9 1.88 -2.01 -13.36
CA SER A 9 0.50 -2.17 -13.85
C SER A 9 -0.48 -2.55 -12.73
N GLY A 10 0.02 -3.25 -11.69
CA GLY A 10 -0.77 -3.64 -10.53
C GLY A 10 -0.89 -2.57 -9.44
N LEU A 11 -0.08 -1.51 -9.50
CA LEU A 11 -0.11 -0.44 -8.50
C LEU A 11 -1.21 0.59 -8.83
N CYS A 12 -2.46 0.19 -8.67
CA CYS A 12 -3.64 1.02 -8.98
C CYS A 12 -4.81 0.68 -8.07
N ALA A 13 -5.72 1.65 -7.89
CA ALA A 13 -7.01 1.40 -7.28
C ALA A 13 -8.02 0.90 -8.33
N ILE A 14 -8.67 -0.22 -8.05
CA ILE A 14 -9.65 -0.84 -8.95
C ILE A 14 -11.06 -0.41 -8.59
N ASN A 15 -11.91 -0.21 -9.59
CA ASN A 15 -13.33 0.02 -9.38
C ASN A 15 -14.04 -1.29 -9.01
N SER A 16 -14.83 -1.25 -7.96
CA SER A 16 -15.65 -2.37 -7.52
C SER A 16 -17.10 -1.94 -7.23
N ALA A 17 -17.97 -2.90 -6.95
CA ALA A 17 -19.35 -2.62 -6.53
C ALA A 17 -19.44 -1.88 -5.18
N VAL A 18 -18.39 -1.93 -4.39
CA VAL A 18 -18.33 -1.33 -3.03
C VAL A 18 -17.39 -0.12 -2.94
N GLY A 19 -16.92 0.40 -4.08
CA GLY A 19 -16.03 1.56 -4.16
C GLY A 19 -14.68 1.24 -4.83
N ARG A 20 -13.76 2.20 -4.80
CA ARG A 20 -12.40 2.05 -5.34
C ARG A 20 -11.49 1.41 -4.29
N ILE A 21 -10.92 0.25 -4.63
CA ILE A 21 -10.11 -0.55 -3.71
C ILE A 21 -8.64 -0.48 -4.14
N GLY A 22 -7.78 -0.01 -3.23
CA GLY A 22 -6.33 -0.15 -3.30
C GLY A 22 -5.85 -1.28 -2.40
N SER A 23 -4.64 -1.78 -2.61
CA SER A 23 -4.05 -2.81 -1.76
C SER A 23 -2.54 -2.75 -1.76
N LEU A 24 -1.94 -2.97 -0.60
CA LEU A 24 -0.51 -3.21 -0.41
C LEU A 24 -0.32 -4.36 0.58
N ALA A 25 0.78 -5.09 0.43
CA ALA A 25 1.13 -6.18 1.33
C ALA A 25 2.24 -5.77 2.30
N CYS A 26 2.02 -5.94 3.59
CA CYS A 26 3.03 -5.84 4.64
C CYS A 26 3.90 -4.58 4.53
N TRP A 27 5.21 -4.72 4.44
CA TRP A 27 6.17 -3.63 4.39
C TRP A 27 6.16 -2.82 3.09
N GLU A 28 5.39 -3.21 2.08
CA GLU A 28 5.12 -2.33 0.93
C GLU A 28 4.48 -1.01 1.38
N HIS A 29 3.75 -1.03 2.51
CA HIS A 29 3.21 0.18 3.14
C HIS A 29 4.29 1.16 3.59
N TYR A 30 5.54 0.74 3.76
CA TYR A 30 6.65 1.64 4.13
C TYR A 30 7.26 2.36 2.92
N ASN A 31 6.83 2.01 1.70
CA ASN A 31 7.17 2.79 0.51
C ASN A 31 6.17 3.95 0.35
N PRO A 32 6.55 5.21 0.66
CA PRO A 32 5.65 6.35 0.57
C PRO A 32 5.18 6.62 -0.86
N LEU A 33 5.98 6.26 -1.87
CA LEU A 33 5.63 6.44 -3.27
C LEU A 33 4.53 5.47 -3.71
N ALA A 34 4.55 4.23 -3.20
CA ALA A 34 3.49 3.24 -3.46
C ALA A 34 2.15 3.69 -2.84
N ARG A 35 2.18 4.17 -1.59
CA ARG A 35 0.99 4.74 -0.95
C ARG A 35 0.46 5.95 -1.72
N PHE A 36 1.36 6.88 -2.09
CA PHE A 36 0.96 8.06 -2.84
C PHE A 36 0.34 7.72 -4.19
N ALA A 37 0.83 6.68 -4.87
CA ALA A 37 0.25 6.18 -6.12
C ALA A 37 -1.21 5.78 -5.99
N LEU A 38 -1.55 5.04 -4.91
CA LEU A 38 -2.92 4.62 -4.63
C LEU A 38 -3.82 5.79 -4.21
N MET A 39 -3.29 6.73 -3.41
CA MET A 39 -4.00 7.96 -3.05
C MET A 39 -4.33 8.80 -4.27
N ALA A 40 -3.35 9.01 -5.16
CA ALA A 40 -3.52 9.77 -6.40
C ALA A 40 -4.50 9.08 -7.37
N ASP A 41 -4.58 7.76 -7.30
CA ASP A 41 -5.54 6.96 -8.07
C ASP A 41 -6.93 6.91 -7.40
N GLY A 42 -7.11 7.58 -6.26
CA GLY A 42 -8.39 7.81 -5.61
C GLY A 42 -8.97 6.59 -4.89
N GLU A 43 -8.13 5.81 -4.20
CA GLU A 43 -8.63 4.72 -3.35
C GLU A 43 -9.58 5.24 -2.27
N GLN A 44 -10.62 4.45 -1.99
CA GLN A 44 -11.63 4.71 -0.96
C GLN A 44 -11.56 3.67 0.16
N ILE A 45 -11.19 2.46 -0.20
CA ILE A 45 -10.94 1.34 0.71
C ILE A 45 -9.54 0.81 0.40
N HIS A 46 -8.70 0.72 1.42
CA HIS A 46 -7.40 0.10 1.33
C HIS A 46 -7.41 -1.27 1.99
N ALA A 47 -7.20 -2.33 1.21
CA ALA A 47 -7.05 -3.68 1.72
C ALA A 47 -5.58 -3.92 2.10
N ALA A 48 -5.30 -3.98 3.38
CA ALA A 48 -3.98 -4.25 3.92
C ALA A 48 -3.87 -5.69 4.42
N MET A 49 -2.70 -6.30 4.26
CA MET A 49 -2.43 -7.64 4.77
C MET A 49 -1.01 -7.73 5.33
N PHE A 50 -0.90 -8.40 6.49
CA PHE A 50 0.37 -8.62 7.17
C PHE A 50 0.48 -10.07 7.65
N PRO A 51 1.70 -10.64 7.77
CA PRO A 51 1.87 -12.04 8.15
C PRO A 51 1.48 -12.34 9.60
N GLY A 52 1.43 -11.34 10.50
CA GLY A 52 1.01 -11.55 11.90
C GLY A 52 1.99 -12.40 12.72
N SER A 53 1.54 -13.43 13.35
CA SER A 53 2.06 -14.21 14.48
C SER A 53 3.58 -14.54 14.56
N LEU A 54 4.37 -14.27 13.54
CA LEU A 54 5.78 -14.67 13.51
C LEU A 54 6.76 -13.62 14.05
N VAL A 55 6.31 -12.41 14.41
CA VAL A 55 7.19 -11.28 14.72
C VAL A 55 6.97 -10.68 16.11
N GLY A 56 5.94 -11.09 16.84
CA GLY A 56 5.66 -10.65 18.20
C GLY A 56 4.96 -9.28 18.31
N GLN A 57 4.79 -8.79 19.53
CA GLN A 57 3.98 -7.61 19.87
C GLN A 57 4.47 -6.32 19.16
N VAL A 58 5.78 -6.15 19.00
CA VAL A 58 6.34 -5.00 18.28
C VAL A 58 5.76 -4.88 16.86
N PHE A 59 5.49 -6.02 16.23
CA PHE A 59 4.91 -6.01 14.89
C PHE A 59 3.44 -5.59 14.89
N ALA A 60 2.66 -6.01 15.90
CA ALA A 60 1.28 -5.55 16.08
C ALA A 60 1.23 -4.02 16.26
N ASP A 61 2.13 -3.45 17.04
CA ASP A 61 2.24 -1.99 17.24
C ASP A 61 2.60 -1.27 15.95
N GLN A 62 3.52 -1.82 15.15
CA GLN A 62 3.88 -1.29 13.83
C GLN A 62 2.72 -1.37 12.84
N ILE A 63 1.97 -2.49 12.81
CA ILE A 63 0.78 -2.62 11.98
C ILE A 63 -0.25 -1.56 12.36
N SER A 64 -0.55 -1.44 13.65
CA SER A 64 -1.49 -0.45 14.17
C SER A 64 -1.14 0.96 13.71
N ALA A 65 0.11 1.38 13.90
CA ALA A 65 0.61 2.68 13.48
C ALA A 65 0.50 2.87 11.95
N THR A 66 0.87 1.84 11.18
CA THR A 66 0.88 1.88 9.71
C THR A 66 -0.50 2.06 9.13
N ILE A 67 -1.48 1.25 9.57
CA ILE A 67 -2.84 1.29 9.03
C ILE A 67 -3.59 2.56 9.42
N GLN A 68 -3.36 3.06 10.64
CA GLN A 68 -3.92 4.34 11.07
C GLN A 68 -3.31 5.52 10.30
N HIS A 69 -1.98 5.51 10.10
CA HIS A 69 -1.31 6.53 9.32
C HIS A 69 -1.78 6.53 7.86
N HIS A 70 -1.89 5.35 7.24
CA HIS A 70 -2.39 5.25 5.87
C HIS A 70 -3.81 5.83 5.74
N ALA A 71 -4.71 5.46 6.66
CA ALA A 71 -6.08 6.00 6.68
C ALA A 71 -6.10 7.53 6.81
N LEU A 72 -5.26 8.09 7.68
CA LEU A 72 -5.16 9.55 7.89
C LEU A 72 -4.58 10.27 6.67
N GLU A 73 -3.52 9.71 6.07
CA GLU A 73 -2.78 10.30 4.95
C GLU A 73 -3.61 10.27 3.66
N SER A 74 -4.27 9.14 3.39
CA SER A 74 -5.07 8.93 2.17
C SER A 74 -6.51 9.46 2.28
N GLY A 75 -7.02 9.59 3.50
CA GLY A 75 -8.43 9.89 3.74
C GLY A 75 -9.37 8.76 3.33
N CYS A 76 -8.92 7.50 3.35
CA CYS A 76 -9.69 6.32 3.01
C CYS A 76 -9.95 5.42 4.23
N PHE A 77 -10.81 4.42 4.07
CA PHE A 77 -10.92 3.33 5.03
C PHE A 77 -9.78 2.34 4.82
N VAL A 78 -9.25 1.77 5.91
CA VAL A 78 -8.30 0.66 5.84
C VAL A 78 -8.91 -0.58 6.46
N VAL A 79 -8.96 -1.66 5.69
CA VAL A 79 -9.39 -2.99 6.13
C VAL A 79 -8.15 -3.87 6.17
N ASN A 80 -7.67 -4.14 7.38
CA ASN A 80 -6.45 -4.91 7.59
C ASN A 80 -6.75 -6.31 8.12
N ALA A 81 -6.13 -7.31 7.51
CA ALA A 81 -6.13 -8.69 7.97
C ALA A 81 -4.70 -9.15 8.31
N THR A 82 -4.56 -9.89 9.40
CA THR A 82 -3.30 -10.54 9.78
C THR A 82 -3.49 -12.03 9.91
N ALA A 83 -2.45 -12.80 9.56
CA ALA A 83 -2.47 -14.25 9.78
C ALA A 83 -2.32 -14.57 11.27
N TRP A 84 -2.96 -15.64 11.69
CA TRP A 84 -2.79 -16.26 13.00
C TRP A 84 -2.24 -17.68 12.83
N LEU A 85 -1.25 -18.04 13.64
CA LEU A 85 -0.72 -19.40 13.71
C LEU A 85 -1.01 -19.99 15.09
N THR A 86 -1.66 -21.15 15.11
CA THR A 86 -1.84 -21.91 16.34
C THR A 86 -0.51 -22.50 16.82
N PRO A 87 -0.37 -22.87 18.10
CA PRO A 87 0.83 -23.53 18.60
C PRO A 87 1.18 -24.81 17.82
N GLU A 88 0.17 -25.57 17.40
CA GLU A 88 0.34 -26.79 16.60
C GLU A 88 0.92 -26.49 15.21
N GLN A 89 0.41 -25.43 14.55
CA GLN A 89 0.93 -24.97 13.26
C GLN A 89 2.37 -24.46 13.38
N GLN A 90 2.69 -23.74 14.45
CA GLN A 90 4.06 -23.30 14.73
C GLN A 90 4.99 -24.47 14.91
N GLN A 91 4.58 -25.48 15.69
CA GLN A 91 5.34 -26.71 15.89
C GLN A 91 5.57 -27.48 14.58
N GLN A 92 4.53 -27.56 13.73
CA GLN A 92 4.65 -28.20 12.42
C GLN A 92 5.65 -27.48 11.52
N ILE A 93 5.60 -26.15 11.48
CA ILE A 93 6.57 -25.35 10.72
C ILE A 93 8.01 -25.58 11.22
N MET A 94 8.22 -25.64 12.53
CA MET A 94 9.54 -25.94 13.10
C MET A 94 10.04 -27.32 12.68
N GLN A 95 9.17 -28.33 12.70
CA GLN A 95 9.51 -29.69 12.28
C GLN A 95 9.88 -29.75 10.77
N ASP A 96 9.07 -29.08 9.93
CA ASP A 96 9.23 -29.12 8.48
C ASP A 96 10.46 -28.34 8.00
N THR A 97 10.79 -27.26 8.69
CA THR A 97 11.88 -26.34 8.29
C THR A 97 13.19 -26.60 9.02
N GLY A 98 13.17 -27.29 10.13
CA GLY A 98 14.31 -27.41 11.04
C GLY A 98 14.70 -26.09 11.73
N CYS A 99 13.87 -25.06 11.61
CA CYS A 99 14.11 -23.76 12.24
C CYS A 99 13.37 -23.68 13.58
N GLU A 100 14.08 -23.38 14.67
CA GLU A 100 13.42 -23.04 15.93
C GLU A 100 12.71 -21.68 15.79
N ILE A 101 11.38 -21.72 15.83
CA ILE A 101 10.55 -20.53 16.01
C ILE A 101 10.36 -20.41 17.52
N GLY A 102 10.97 -19.41 18.14
CA GLY A 102 10.79 -19.17 19.57
C GLY A 102 9.31 -18.94 19.93
N PRO A 103 8.93 -18.98 21.21
CA PRO A 103 7.57 -18.67 21.63
C PRO A 103 7.26 -17.21 21.33
N ILE A 104 6.71 -16.95 20.13
CA ILE A 104 6.32 -15.63 19.69
C ILE A 104 4.84 -15.48 20.04
N SER A 105 4.57 -14.67 21.05
CA SER A 105 3.22 -14.22 21.37
C SER A 105 2.97 -12.84 20.75
N GLY A 106 1.76 -12.61 20.26
CA GLY A 106 1.37 -11.34 19.64
C GLY A 106 1.73 -11.27 18.15
N GLY A 107 1.78 -10.05 17.62
CA GLY A 107 2.08 -9.81 16.21
C GLY A 107 0.87 -9.78 15.29
N CYS A 108 -0.31 -10.20 15.76
CA CYS A 108 -1.58 -10.08 15.03
C CYS A 108 -2.30 -8.78 15.36
N PHE A 109 -2.85 -8.14 14.35
CA PHE A 109 -3.61 -6.90 14.51
C PHE A 109 -4.59 -6.73 13.34
N THR A 110 -5.68 -7.50 13.36
CA THR A 110 -6.76 -7.37 12.36
C THR A 110 -7.69 -6.27 12.79
N ALA A 111 -7.93 -5.28 11.93
CA ALA A 111 -8.68 -4.09 12.29
C ALA A 111 -9.29 -3.39 11.07
N ILE A 112 -10.33 -2.59 11.32
CA ILE A 112 -10.90 -1.65 10.34
C ILE A 112 -10.72 -0.24 10.88
N VAL A 113 -10.13 0.63 10.05
CA VAL A 113 -9.80 2.01 10.41
C VAL A 113 -10.59 2.98 9.53
N SER A 114 -11.18 3.99 10.15
CA SER A 114 -11.87 5.07 9.45
C SER A 114 -10.90 6.09 8.83
N PRO A 115 -11.34 6.94 7.89
CA PRO A 115 -10.53 8.04 7.34
C PRO A 115 -10.01 9.03 8.40
N GLU A 116 -10.59 9.02 9.61
CA GLU A 116 -10.13 9.81 10.76
C GLU A 116 -9.06 9.09 11.61
N GLY A 117 -8.57 7.92 11.16
CA GLY A 117 -7.56 7.12 11.87
C GLY A 117 -8.09 6.38 13.11
N LYS A 118 -9.41 6.25 13.27
CA LYS A 118 -10.04 5.59 14.41
C LYS A 118 -10.42 4.15 14.07
N PHE A 119 -10.24 3.23 14.99
CA PHE A 119 -10.78 1.88 14.85
C PHE A 119 -12.31 1.93 14.91
N LEU A 120 -12.98 1.28 13.95
CA LEU A 120 -14.44 1.21 13.88
C LEU A 120 -15.01 0.09 14.75
N ALA A 121 -14.20 -0.89 15.10
CA ALA A 121 -14.51 -1.97 16.03
C ALA A 121 -13.24 -2.33 16.82
N ALA A 122 -13.38 -3.10 17.89
CA ALA A 122 -12.25 -3.59 18.64
C ALA A 122 -11.34 -4.44 17.72
N PRO A 123 -10.03 -4.16 17.67
CA PRO A 123 -9.10 -4.96 16.90
C PRO A 123 -9.04 -6.41 17.41
N LEU A 124 -8.89 -7.37 16.50
CA LEU A 124 -8.63 -8.76 16.82
C LEU A 124 -7.11 -8.96 16.85
N THR A 125 -6.58 -9.25 18.02
CA THR A 125 -5.14 -9.38 18.28
C THR A 125 -4.69 -10.80 18.57
N GLU A 126 -5.64 -11.74 18.73
CA GLU A 126 -5.37 -13.14 19.08
C GLU A 126 -6.48 -14.03 18.52
N GLY A 127 -6.10 -15.23 18.08
CA GLY A 127 -7.01 -16.25 17.60
C GLY A 127 -7.59 -15.97 16.21
N GLU A 128 -8.43 -16.87 15.76
CA GLU A 128 -9.19 -16.75 14.50
C GLU A 128 -10.52 -16.06 14.76
N GLY A 129 -10.92 -15.15 13.87
CA GLY A 129 -12.17 -14.44 14.00
C GLY A 129 -12.41 -13.39 12.93
N TYR A 130 -13.39 -12.54 13.17
CA TYR A 130 -13.82 -11.50 12.25
C TYR A 130 -13.90 -10.16 12.96
N VAL A 131 -13.47 -9.09 12.26
CA VAL A 131 -13.76 -7.71 12.61
C VAL A 131 -14.73 -7.19 11.56
N ILE A 132 -15.89 -6.68 11.99
CA ILE A 132 -16.95 -6.21 11.10
C ILE A 132 -17.31 -4.78 11.49
N ALA A 133 -17.47 -3.90 10.48
CA ALA A 133 -17.95 -2.55 10.66
C ALA A 133 -18.65 -2.05 9.39
N ASP A 134 -19.59 -1.13 9.58
CA ASP A 134 -20.19 -0.38 8.48
C ASP A 134 -19.28 0.79 8.08
N LEU A 135 -19.11 1.02 6.78
CA LEU A 135 -18.27 2.08 6.22
C LEU A 135 -19.17 3.24 5.73
N ASP A 136 -19.23 4.32 6.50
CA ASP A 136 -19.89 5.55 6.07
C ASP A 136 -18.96 6.37 5.17
N PHE A 137 -19.17 6.29 3.86
CA PHE A 137 -18.35 6.96 2.85
C PHE A 137 -18.37 8.49 2.96
N SER A 138 -19.35 9.09 3.64
CA SER A 138 -19.35 10.53 3.91
C SER A 138 -18.14 10.99 4.74
N LEU A 139 -17.53 10.07 5.50
CA LEU A 139 -16.31 10.34 6.26
C LEU A 139 -15.09 10.59 5.36
N ILE A 140 -15.06 10.00 4.16
CA ILE A 140 -14.02 10.28 3.16
C ILE A 140 -14.10 11.74 2.73
N ASP A 141 -15.29 12.19 2.32
CA ASP A 141 -15.51 13.57 1.90
C ASP A 141 -15.21 14.56 3.02
N LYS A 142 -15.68 14.26 4.24
CA LYS A 142 -15.41 15.06 5.44
C LYS A 142 -13.91 15.19 5.69
N ARG A 143 -13.16 14.07 5.62
CA ARG A 143 -11.71 14.05 5.86
C ARG A 143 -10.97 14.84 4.79
N LYS A 144 -11.27 14.61 3.52
CA LYS A 144 -10.61 15.27 2.39
C LYS A 144 -10.88 16.77 2.31
N ARG A 145 -12.03 17.26 2.83
CA ARG A 145 -12.26 18.70 2.97
C ARG A 145 -11.33 19.36 4.01
N MET A 146 -10.91 18.62 5.03
CA MET A 146 -9.98 19.12 6.05
C MET A 146 -8.53 18.97 5.62
N MET A 147 -8.16 17.82 5.08
CA MET A 147 -6.81 17.51 4.64
C MET A 147 -6.88 16.48 3.51
N ASP A 148 -6.40 16.86 2.34
CA ASP A 148 -6.27 15.98 1.17
C ASP A 148 -4.85 16.06 0.63
N SER A 149 -4.10 14.98 0.84
CA SER A 149 -2.69 14.87 0.48
C SER A 149 -2.45 14.98 -1.04
N VAL A 150 -3.42 14.57 -1.84
CA VAL A 150 -3.36 14.65 -3.32
C VAL A 150 -4.19 15.81 -3.88
N GLY A 151 -4.94 16.51 -3.04
CA GLY A 151 -5.72 17.71 -3.35
C GLY A 151 -5.01 18.99 -2.91
N HIS A 152 -5.64 19.74 -1.98
CA HIS A 152 -5.18 21.08 -1.60
C HIS A 152 -3.86 21.10 -0.79
N TYR A 153 -3.36 19.97 -0.30
CA TYR A 153 -2.02 19.85 0.28
C TYR A 153 -0.96 19.35 -0.70
N SER A 154 -1.36 18.96 -1.90
CA SER A 154 -0.39 18.61 -2.94
C SER A 154 0.32 19.85 -3.49
N ARG A 155 1.57 19.68 -3.88
CA ARG A 155 2.40 20.72 -4.49
C ARG A 155 2.98 20.19 -5.80
N PRO A 156 2.13 19.97 -6.83
CA PRO A 156 2.54 19.33 -8.08
C PRO A 156 3.62 20.14 -8.85
N GLU A 157 3.73 21.43 -8.56
CA GLU A 157 4.79 22.29 -9.09
C GLU A 157 6.16 22.04 -8.43
N LEU A 158 6.21 21.34 -7.27
CA LEU A 158 7.43 20.99 -6.56
C LEU A 158 7.69 19.49 -6.54
N LEU A 159 6.63 18.69 -6.38
CA LEU A 159 6.72 17.26 -6.17
C LEU A 159 5.73 16.55 -7.06
N SER A 160 6.22 15.61 -7.86
CA SER A 160 5.39 14.75 -8.69
C SER A 160 5.91 13.32 -8.67
N LEU A 161 5.01 12.35 -8.80
CA LEU A 161 5.33 10.93 -8.88
C LEU A 161 5.29 10.48 -10.34
N LEU A 162 6.38 9.89 -10.81
CA LEU A 162 6.44 9.20 -12.09
C LEU A 162 6.30 7.69 -11.87
N ILE A 163 5.32 7.07 -12.53
CA ILE A 163 5.07 5.64 -12.45
C ILE A 163 5.19 5.03 -13.84
N ASP A 164 5.98 3.97 -13.97
CA ASP A 164 5.97 3.13 -15.16
C ASP A 164 4.91 2.03 -14.98
N ARG A 165 3.78 2.16 -15.66
CA ARG A 165 2.67 1.18 -15.61
C ARG A 165 2.72 0.14 -16.72
N ARG A 166 3.81 0.06 -17.46
CA ARG A 166 3.97 -0.97 -18.48
C ARG A 166 4.10 -2.34 -17.81
N LYS A 167 3.46 -3.35 -18.42
CA LYS A 167 3.65 -4.73 -18.00
C LYS A 167 5.05 -5.20 -18.34
N THR A 168 5.73 -5.80 -17.37
CA THR A 168 7.01 -6.44 -17.62
C THR A 168 6.78 -7.73 -18.40
N GLN A 169 7.34 -7.81 -19.62
CA GLN A 169 7.25 -8.98 -20.48
C GLN A 169 8.65 -9.63 -20.58
N VAL A 170 8.67 -10.96 -20.52
CA VAL A 170 9.91 -11.74 -20.73
C VAL A 170 10.32 -11.75 -22.19
N LEU A 171 9.33 -11.64 -23.11
CA LEU A 171 9.54 -11.59 -24.55
C LEU A 171 8.94 -10.30 -25.11
N HIS A 172 9.75 -9.53 -25.81
CA HIS A 172 9.32 -8.37 -26.59
C HIS A 172 9.40 -8.68 -28.06
N GLU A 173 8.26 -8.68 -28.75
CA GLU A 173 8.21 -8.78 -30.22
C GLU A 173 8.17 -7.36 -30.80
N PHE A 174 9.16 -7.03 -31.60
CA PHE A 174 9.20 -5.77 -32.36
C PHE A 174 8.55 -5.99 -33.72
N SER A 175 7.42 -5.33 -33.97
CA SER A 175 6.87 -5.23 -35.33
C SER A 175 7.28 -3.90 -35.95
N GLU A 176 7.40 -3.86 -37.26
CA GLU A 176 7.84 -2.65 -38.00
C GLU A 176 6.98 -1.41 -37.71
N THR A 177 5.74 -1.60 -37.24
CA THR A 177 4.82 -0.51 -36.90
C THR A 177 5.18 0.22 -35.58
N GLN A 178 6.08 -0.33 -34.75
CA GLN A 178 6.48 0.29 -33.47
C GLN A 178 7.76 1.14 -33.60
N SER A 179 8.47 1.09 -34.72
CA SER A 179 9.69 1.86 -34.91
C SER A 179 9.48 3.38 -34.98
N THR A 180 8.27 3.82 -35.35
CA THR A 180 7.92 5.25 -35.49
C THR A 180 7.71 5.99 -34.17
N THR A 181 7.56 5.26 -33.05
CA THR A 181 7.29 5.88 -31.72
C THR A 181 8.59 6.15 -30.94
N GLN A 182 9.68 5.48 -31.27
CA GLN A 182 10.97 5.69 -30.60
C GLN A 182 11.68 6.99 -31.03
N GLU A 183 11.43 7.49 -32.23
CA GLU A 183 12.04 8.77 -32.69
C GLU A 183 11.52 9.99 -31.94
N LYS A 184 10.35 9.90 -31.29
CA LYS A 184 9.80 11.03 -30.51
C LYS A 184 10.39 11.17 -29.10
N ILE A 185 11.09 10.17 -28.59
CA ILE A 185 11.67 10.21 -27.23
C ILE A 185 13.10 10.77 -27.24
N SER A 186 13.79 10.76 -28.39
CA SER A 186 15.16 11.29 -28.50
C SER A 186 15.26 12.82 -28.49
N ASN A 187 14.14 13.55 -28.50
CA ASN A 187 14.11 15.01 -28.56
C ASN A 187 13.84 15.69 -27.20
N PHE A 188 13.98 15.00 -26.07
CA PHE A 188 14.12 15.66 -24.79
C PHE A 188 15.56 16.18 -24.65
N THR A 189 15.79 17.35 -25.21
CA THR A 189 17.00 18.13 -24.93
C THR A 189 17.01 18.52 -23.46
N THR A 190 18.06 18.13 -22.74
CA THR A 190 18.44 18.67 -21.42
C THR A 190 18.29 20.19 -21.45
N PRO A 191 17.68 20.82 -20.43
CA PRO A 191 17.67 22.27 -20.32
C PRO A 191 19.12 22.77 -20.22
N THR A 192 19.51 23.62 -21.13
CA THR A 192 20.80 24.33 -21.11
C THR A 192 20.86 25.16 -19.82
N GLU A 193 21.87 24.93 -19.01
CA GLU A 193 22.15 25.75 -17.82
C GLU A 193 22.25 27.22 -18.19
N ALA A 194 21.37 28.05 -17.60
CA ALA A 194 21.51 29.49 -17.69
C ALA A 194 22.68 29.93 -16.80
N PRO A 195 23.54 30.86 -17.24
CA PRO A 195 24.68 31.32 -16.45
C PRO A 195 24.20 32.09 -15.23
N LEU A 196 24.69 31.66 -14.04
CA LEU A 196 24.53 32.38 -12.77
C LEU A 196 25.14 33.79 -12.93
N SER A 197 24.31 34.84 -12.94
CA SER A 197 24.78 36.22 -12.77
C SER A 197 25.18 36.43 -11.32
N LYS A 198 26.44 36.80 -11.12
CA LYS A 198 26.98 37.24 -9.82
C LYS A 198 26.30 38.56 -9.42
N VAL A 199 25.68 38.58 -8.25
CA VAL A 199 25.55 39.75 -7.39
C VAL A 199 25.82 39.29 -5.94
#